data_522bd9c9ac4fdfd2e2c0949073895bd6
#
_entry.id   522bd9c9ac4fdfd2e2c0949073895bd6
#
_cell.length_a   1.000
_cell.length_b   1.000
_cell.length_c   1.000
_cell.angle_alpha   90.00
_cell.angle_beta   90.00
_cell.angle_gamma   90.00
#
_symmetry.space_group_name_H-M   'P 1'
#
loop_
_entity.id
_entity.type
_entity.pdbx_description
1 polymer ?
#
loop_
_entity_poly.entity_id
_entity_poly.type
_entity_poly.pdbx_seq_one_letter_code
_entity_poly.pdbx_strand_id
1 'polypeptide(L)'
;MTAFATTDNLLSVDPTIQDFGVLDWDTELARSQTEIIRVLSVRWWPTFRKRYTLSDIDLINSTLLDPAQWTQATVYHALAYHICPKLSRFEPEADRFQEMMKYYQGRFEHEMDLCIREGVRYDVNEDDAFSDSEKASDTSLRLRR
;
A
#
# COMPACT_ATOMS: atom_id res chain seq x y z
N MET A 1 11.47 10.88 -2.43
CA MET A 1 10.21 10.12 -2.56
C MET A 1 9.33 10.41 -1.36
N THR A 2 8.07 10.76 -1.59
CA THR A 2 7.13 11.03 -0.51
C THR A 2 6.73 9.73 0.19
N ALA A 3 6.79 9.71 1.52
CA ALA A 3 6.38 8.54 2.29
C ALA A 3 4.86 8.34 2.22
N PHE A 4 4.41 7.11 2.01
CA PHE A 4 2.98 6.78 2.06
C PHE A 4 2.45 6.80 3.49
N ALA A 5 3.27 6.45 4.46
CA ALA A 5 2.88 6.40 5.86
C ALA A 5 4.06 6.75 6.77
N THR A 6 3.75 7.24 7.96
CA THR A 6 4.72 7.57 9.00
C THR A 6 4.41 6.76 10.27
N THR A 7 5.30 6.81 11.25
CA THR A 7 5.06 6.19 12.55
C THR A 7 3.79 6.73 13.20
N ASP A 8 3.45 8.01 13.02
CA ASP A 8 2.21 8.58 13.54
C ASP A 8 0.97 7.91 12.92
N ASN A 9 1.00 7.61 11.63
CA ASN A 9 -0.08 6.87 10.96
C ASN A 9 -0.21 5.47 11.54
N LEU A 10 0.92 4.82 11.81
CA LEU A 10 0.95 3.50 12.43
C LEU A 10 0.30 3.52 13.82
N LEU A 11 0.60 4.53 14.63
CA LEU A 11 0.04 4.68 15.98
C LEU A 11 -1.47 4.93 15.95
N SER A 12 -1.99 5.51 14.88
CA SER A 12 -3.44 5.68 14.71
C SER A 12 -4.17 4.34 14.57
N VAL A 13 -3.50 3.33 14.01
CA VAL A 13 -4.06 1.99 13.84
C VAL A 13 -3.80 1.13 15.08
N ASP A 14 -2.57 1.14 15.61
CA ASP A 14 -2.19 0.38 16.78
C ASP A 14 -1.41 1.29 17.76
N PRO A 15 -2.10 1.96 18.71
CA PRO A 15 -1.45 2.88 19.63
C PRO A 15 -0.42 2.22 20.56
N THR A 16 -0.50 0.90 20.76
CA THR A 16 0.39 0.19 21.70
C THR A 16 1.66 -0.33 21.05
N ILE A 17 1.86 -0.11 19.76
CA ILE A 17 2.99 -0.73 19.05
C ILE A 17 4.35 -0.22 19.52
N GLN A 18 4.43 0.97 20.08
CA GLN A 18 5.66 1.51 20.66
C GLN A 18 6.00 0.94 22.03
N ASP A 19 5.02 0.29 22.69
CA ASP A 19 5.23 -0.29 24.03
C ASP A 19 6.19 -1.48 24.03
N PHE A 20 6.58 -1.96 22.85
CA PHE A 20 7.48 -3.11 22.69
C PHE A 20 8.95 -2.71 22.55
N GLY A 21 9.31 -1.48 22.89
CA GLY A 21 10.68 -1.01 22.96
C GLY A 21 11.24 -0.41 21.68
N VAL A 22 10.47 -0.34 20.62
CA VAL A 22 10.86 0.31 19.36
C VAL A 22 10.02 1.57 19.20
N LEU A 23 10.69 2.71 19.09
CA LEU A 23 10.01 4.00 19.02
C LEU A 23 9.74 4.46 17.57
N ASP A 24 10.46 3.90 16.61
CA ASP A 24 10.41 4.33 15.22
C ASP A 24 10.34 3.11 14.30
N TRP A 25 9.30 3.08 13.46
CA TRP A 25 9.07 2.02 12.49
C TRP A 25 9.16 2.53 11.03
N ASP A 26 9.79 3.68 10.82
CA ASP A 26 9.82 4.30 9.49
C ASP A 26 10.54 3.44 8.44
N THR A 27 11.56 2.67 8.84
CA THR A 27 12.26 1.75 7.95
C THR A 27 11.32 0.65 7.44
N GLU A 28 10.53 0.07 8.34
CA GLU A 28 9.55 -0.97 8.01
C GLU A 28 8.44 -0.42 7.11
N LEU A 29 8.00 0.79 7.38
CA LEU A 29 6.99 1.46 6.55
C LEU A 29 7.54 1.76 5.15
N ALA A 30 8.79 2.17 5.03
CA ALA A 30 9.43 2.39 3.73
C ALA A 30 9.56 1.09 2.92
N ARG A 31 9.89 -0.02 3.58
CA ARG A 31 9.93 -1.33 2.92
C ARG A 31 8.55 -1.74 2.42
N SER A 32 7.53 -1.52 3.23
CA SER A 32 6.14 -1.80 2.83
C SER A 32 5.71 -0.96 1.64
N GLN A 33 6.10 0.31 1.61
CA GLN A 33 5.84 1.19 0.46
C GLN A 33 6.44 0.62 -0.83
N THR A 34 7.68 0.16 -0.78
CA THR A 34 8.36 -0.44 -1.92
C THR A 34 7.62 -1.69 -2.41
N GLU A 35 7.15 -2.53 -1.50
CA GLU A 35 6.41 -3.74 -1.84
C GLU A 35 5.03 -3.43 -2.43
N ILE A 36 4.36 -2.40 -1.94
CA ILE A 36 3.07 -1.95 -2.49
C ILE A 36 3.26 -1.46 -3.93
N ILE A 37 4.30 -0.69 -4.20
CA ILE A 37 4.62 -0.24 -5.56
C ILE A 37 4.87 -1.43 -6.46
N ARG A 38 5.54 -2.47 -5.96
CA ARG A 38 5.77 -3.71 -6.71
C ARG A 38 4.45 -4.40 -7.06
N VAL A 39 3.52 -4.49 -6.11
CA VAL A 39 2.18 -5.06 -6.36
C VAL A 39 1.45 -4.26 -7.43
N LEU A 40 1.50 -2.94 -7.38
CA LEU A 40 0.89 -2.07 -8.38
C LEU A 40 1.53 -2.26 -9.76
N SER A 41 2.82 -2.51 -9.81
CA SER A 41 3.54 -2.77 -11.07
C SER A 41 3.02 -4.03 -11.77
N VAL A 42 2.51 -5.00 -11.01
CA VAL A 42 1.98 -6.25 -11.56
C VAL A 42 0.49 -6.17 -11.82
N ARG A 43 -0.30 -5.62 -10.87
CA ARG A 43 -1.76 -5.68 -10.91
C ARG A 43 -2.41 -4.54 -11.68
N TRP A 44 -1.80 -3.36 -11.68
CA TRP A 44 -2.43 -2.15 -12.19
C TRP A 44 -1.67 -1.54 -13.37
N TRP A 45 -0.35 -1.42 -13.25
CA TRP A 45 0.49 -0.67 -14.19
C TRP A 45 0.38 -1.15 -15.64
N PRO A 46 0.35 -2.46 -15.95
CA PRO A 46 0.30 -2.90 -17.36
C PRO A 46 -0.93 -2.40 -18.11
N THR A 47 -2.09 -2.38 -17.46
CA THR A 47 -3.33 -1.88 -18.06
C THR A 47 -3.31 -0.36 -18.21
N PHE A 48 -2.88 0.33 -17.17
CA PHE A 48 -2.79 1.78 -17.18
C PHE A 48 -1.79 2.29 -18.22
N ARG A 49 -0.63 1.67 -18.29
CA ARG A 49 0.41 2.00 -19.25
C ARG A 49 -0.10 1.93 -20.69
N LYS A 50 -0.83 0.89 -21.05
CA LYS A 50 -1.44 0.74 -22.38
C LYS A 50 -2.46 1.82 -22.65
N ARG A 51 -3.24 2.18 -21.67
CA ARG A 51 -4.29 3.20 -21.79
C ARG A 51 -3.73 4.56 -22.18
N TYR A 52 -2.57 4.93 -21.61
CA TYR A 52 -1.92 6.22 -21.86
C TYR A 52 -0.80 6.13 -22.91
N THR A 53 -0.70 5.00 -23.59
CA THR A 53 0.33 4.77 -24.64
C THR A 53 1.76 4.97 -24.12
N LEU A 54 2.02 4.58 -22.89
CA LEU A 54 3.34 4.66 -22.29
C LEU A 54 4.21 3.50 -22.76
N SER A 55 5.54 3.71 -22.77
CA SER A 55 6.50 2.70 -23.20
C SER A 55 6.47 1.46 -22.30
N ASP A 56 6.72 0.28 -22.88
CA ASP A 56 6.81 -0.99 -22.15
C ASP A 56 7.94 -0.99 -21.10
N ILE A 57 8.96 -0.16 -21.29
CA ILE A 57 10.08 -0.05 -20.36
C ILE A 57 9.84 1.01 -19.26
N ASP A 58 8.77 1.80 -19.39
CA ASP A 58 8.44 2.78 -18.37
C ASP A 58 8.04 2.10 -17.07
N LEU A 59 8.60 2.57 -15.97
CA LEU A 59 8.29 2.10 -14.63
C LEU A 59 7.37 3.09 -13.93
N ILE A 60 6.65 2.62 -12.91
CA ILE A 60 5.85 3.51 -12.07
C ILE A 60 6.76 4.56 -11.44
N ASN A 61 6.40 5.83 -11.59
CA ASN A 61 7.02 6.92 -10.85
C ASN A 61 6.24 7.12 -9.56
N SER A 62 6.82 6.68 -8.44
CA SER A 62 6.16 6.74 -7.14
C SER A 62 5.81 8.16 -6.70
N THR A 63 6.52 9.17 -7.22
CA THR A 63 6.22 10.57 -6.88
C THR A 63 4.90 11.06 -7.49
N LEU A 64 4.39 10.37 -8.51
CA LEU A 64 3.13 10.70 -9.14
C LEU A 64 1.92 10.01 -8.50
N LEU A 65 2.16 9.07 -7.58
CA LEU A 65 1.09 8.45 -6.81
C LEU A 65 0.64 9.37 -5.67
N ASP A 66 -0.64 9.29 -5.32
CA ASP A 66 -1.19 10.02 -4.17
C ASP A 66 -0.83 9.28 -2.87
N PRO A 67 0.07 9.81 -2.04
CA PRO A 67 0.46 9.13 -0.79
C PRO A 67 -0.71 8.84 0.14
N ALA A 68 -1.68 9.74 0.20
CA ALA A 68 -2.83 9.60 1.09
C ALA A 68 -3.69 8.38 0.75
N GLN A 69 -3.76 8.01 -0.52
CA GLN A 69 -4.52 6.82 -0.94
C GLN A 69 -3.91 5.53 -0.39
N TRP A 70 -2.60 5.49 -0.18
CA TRP A 70 -1.86 4.27 0.18
C TRP A 70 -1.46 4.21 1.65
N THR A 71 -1.81 5.21 2.45
CA THR A 71 -1.42 5.28 3.87
C THR A 71 -1.91 4.06 4.65
N GLN A 72 -3.19 3.72 4.56
CA GLN A 72 -3.75 2.60 5.30
C GLN A 72 -3.17 1.26 4.83
N ALA A 73 -3.06 1.07 3.51
CA ALA A 73 -2.48 -0.15 2.96
C ALA A 73 -1.04 -0.33 3.43
N THR A 74 -0.25 0.74 3.46
CA THR A 74 1.14 0.71 3.93
C THR A 74 1.23 0.32 5.40
N VAL A 75 0.38 0.89 6.24
CA VAL A 75 0.34 0.56 7.68
C VAL A 75 -0.02 -0.90 7.89
N TYR A 76 -1.07 -1.39 7.23
CA TYR A 76 -1.48 -2.79 7.37
C TYR A 76 -0.41 -3.76 6.87
N HIS A 77 0.22 -3.44 5.75
CA HIS A 77 1.30 -4.28 5.21
C HIS A 77 2.49 -4.32 6.18
N ALA A 78 2.90 -3.18 6.71
CA ALA A 78 4.01 -3.13 7.66
C ALA A 78 3.71 -3.94 8.91
N LEU A 79 2.52 -3.81 9.48
CA LEU A 79 2.11 -4.59 10.65
C LEU A 79 2.11 -6.09 10.35
N ALA A 80 1.56 -6.49 9.20
CA ALA A 80 1.42 -7.91 8.87
C ALA A 80 2.76 -8.58 8.55
N TYR A 81 3.65 -7.90 7.83
CA TYR A 81 4.81 -8.54 7.21
C TYR A 81 6.16 -8.10 7.79
N HIS A 82 6.23 -7.00 8.50
CA HIS A 82 7.51 -6.47 9.01
C HIS A 82 7.54 -6.27 10.53
N ILE A 83 6.48 -5.72 11.10
CA ILE A 83 6.46 -5.35 12.52
C ILE A 83 6.10 -6.54 13.40
N CYS A 84 4.94 -7.14 13.19
CA CYS A 84 4.51 -8.30 13.99
C CYS A 84 5.46 -9.49 13.88
N PRO A 85 6.03 -9.82 12.69
CA PRO A 85 7.03 -10.87 12.62
C PRO A 85 8.27 -10.61 13.47
N LYS A 86 8.71 -9.36 13.62
CA LYS A 86 9.84 -9.03 14.49
C LYS A 86 9.51 -9.17 15.97
N LEU A 87 8.26 -8.98 16.34
CA LEU A 87 7.80 -9.04 17.73
C LEU A 87 7.35 -10.45 18.11
N SER A 88 7.00 -11.31 17.14
CA SER A 88 6.55 -12.67 17.39
C SER A 88 7.70 -13.59 17.74
N ARG A 89 7.47 -14.51 18.65
CA ARG A 89 8.43 -15.57 19.01
C ARG A 89 8.21 -16.84 18.18
N PHE A 90 7.16 -16.92 17.39
CA PHE A 90 6.82 -18.09 16.57
C PHE A 90 6.79 -19.41 17.37
N GLU A 91 6.26 -19.35 18.59
CA GLU A 91 6.10 -20.53 19.44
C GLU A 91 5.00 -21.44 18.88
N PRO A 92 4.99 -22.75 19.25
CA PRO A 92 3.97 -23.70 18.77
C PRO A 92 2.53 -23.23 19.07
N GLU A 93 2.32 -22.57 20.20
CA GLU A 93 1.06 -21.90 20.50
C GLU A 93 1.12 -20.51 19.85
N ALA A 94 0.12 -20.18 19.02
CA ALA A 94 0.06 -18.90 18.36
C ALA A 94 0.05 -17.78 19.39
N ASP A 95 1.06 -16.91 19.33
CA ASP A 95 1.07 -15.75 20.20
C ASP A 95 0.19 -14.63 19.61
N ARG A 96 0.00 -13.57 20.39
CA ARG A 96 -0.79 -12.41 20.01
C ARG A 96 -0.35 -11.82 18.67
N PHE A 97 0.95 -11.78 18.42
CA PHE A 97 1.49 -11.18 17.19
C PHE A 97 1.19 -12.03 15.96
N GLN A 98 1.16 -13.35 16.10
CA GLN A 98 0.77 -14.24 15.00
C GLN A 98 -0.71 -14.03 14.62
N GLU A 99 -1.58 -13.84 15.58
CA GLU A 99 -2.98 -13.50 15.32
C GLU A 99 -3.13 -12.13 14.67
N MET A 100 -2.36 -11.15 15.12
CA MET A 100 -2.32 -9.82 14.52
C MET A 100 -1.84 -9.87 13.07
N MET A 101 -0.83 -10.70 12.76
CA MET A 101 -0.35 -10.88 11.39
C MET A 101 -1.48 -11.33 10.46
N LYS A 102 -2.23 -12.34 10.86
CA LYS A 102 -3.36 -12.84 10.07
C LYS A 102 -4.43 -11.77 9.86
N TYR A 103 -4.76 -11.07 10.93
CA TYR A 103 -5.75 -10.00 10.87
C TYR A 103 -5.32 -8.90 9.91
N TYR A 104 -4.09 -8.41 10.02
CA TYR A 104 -3.61 -7.31 9.17
C TYR A 104 -3.32 -7.75 7.74
N GLN A 105 -2.97 -9.02 7.50
CA GLN A 105 -2.88 -9.56 6.14
C GLN A 105 -4.24 -9.45 5.43
N GLY A 106 -5.31 -9.85 6.10
CA GLY A 106 -6.66 -9.71 5.57
C GLY A 106 -7.05 -8.27 5.33
N ARG A 107 -6.72 -7.37 6.25
CA ARG A 107 -6.99 -5.93 6.11
C ARG A 107 -6.19 -5.33 4.96
N PHE A 108 -4.95 -5.73 4.80
CA PHE A 108 -4.12 -5.26 3.68
C PHE A 108 -4.69 -5.68 2.34
N GLU A 109 -5.04 -6.95 2.18
CA GLU A 109 -5.62 -7.46 0.93
C GLU A 109 -6.92 -6.72 0.58
N HIS A 110 -7.77 -6.52 1.58
CA HIS A 110 -9.02 -5.78 1.41
C HIS A 110 -8.77 -4.33 0.98
N GLU A 111 -7.84 -3.66 1.64
CA GLU A 111 -7.51 -2.26 1.34
C GLU A 111 -6.91 -2.10 -0.05
N MET A 112 -5.99 -3.00 -0.44
CA MET A 112 -5.42 -2.99 -1.79
C MET A 112 -6.49 -3.17 -2.85
N ASP A 113 -7.41 -4.10 -2.61
CA ASP A 113 -8.51 -4.36 -3.53
C ASP A 113 -9.40 -3.14 -3.67
N LEU A 114 -9.75 -2.49 -2.58
CA LEU A 114 -10.54 -1.26 -2.58
C LEU A 114 -9.84 -0.13 -3.32
N CYS A 115 -8.56 0.10 -3.06
CA CYS A 115 -7.81 1.17 -3.70
C CYS A 115 -7.71 0.98 -5.21
N ILE A 116 -7.50 -0.26 -5.66
CA ILE A 116 -7.43 -0.56 -7.09
C ILE A 116 -8.80 -0.40 -7.76
N ARG A 117 -9.87 -0.85 -7.11
CA ARG A 117 -11.24 -0.72 -7.63
C ARG A 117 -11.75 0.70 -7.63
N GLU A 118 -11.41 1.47 -6.61
CA GLU A 118 -11.73 2.89 -6.50
C GLU A 118 -11.07 3.70 -7.60
N GLY A 119 -9.91 3.25 -8.07
CA GLY A 119 -9.10 3.90 -9.07
C GLY A 119 -7.82 4.47 -8.48
N VAL A 120 -6.69 4.00 -8.98
CA VAL A 120 -5.38 4.47 -8.53
C VAL A 120 -5.18 5.91 -8.99
N ARG A 121 -4.85 6.80 -8.06
CA ARG A 121 -4.59 8.20 -8.36
C ARG A 121 -3.13 8.34 -8.80
N TYR A 122 -2.96 8.58 -10.09
CA TYR A 122 -1.64 8.72 -10.71
C TYR A 122 -1.63 9.96 -11.59
N ASP A 123 -0.78 10.91 -11.26
CA ASP A 123 -0.72 12.21 -11.92
C ASP A 123 0.15 12.14 -13.18
N VAL A 124 -0.43 11.65 -14.27
CA VAL A 124 0.28 11.40 -15.53
C VAL A 124 0.85 12.68 -16.14
N ASN A 125 0.11 13.78 -16.06
CA ASN A 125 0.49 15.05 -16.67
C ASN A 125 1.24 15.99 -15.73
N GLU A 126 1.50 15.53 -14.49
CA GLU A 126 2.28 16.27 -13.48
C GLU A 126 1.69 17.65 -13.14
N ASP A 127 0.36 17.74 -13.11
CA ASP A 127 -0.33 19.00 -12.78
C ASP A 127 -0.82 19.10 -11.33
N ASP A 128 -0.39 18.14 -10.48
CA ASP A 128 -0.76 18.00 -9.07
C ASP A 128 -2.27 17.78 -8.86
N ALA A 129 -2.98 17.33 -9.87
CA ALA A 129 -4.41 17.01 -9.80
C ALA A 129 -4.66 15.62 -10.39
N PHE A 130 -5.73 14.98 -9.94
CA PHE A 130 -6.12 13.63 -10.39
C PHE A 130 -7.46 13.72 -11.13
N SER A 131 -7.43 13.65 -12.46
CA SER A 131 -8.62 13.62 -13.29
C SER A 131 -9.32 12.25 -13.18
N ASP A 132 -10.58 12.20 -13.62
CA ASP A 132 -11.34 10.95 -13.60
C ASP A 132 -10.67 9.86 -14.46
N SER A 133 -10.04 10.22 -15.56
CA SER A 133 -9.31 9.27 -16.38
C SER A 133 -8.05 8.74 -15.67
N GLU A 134 -7.41 9.56 -14.85
CA GLU A 134 -6.25 9.16 -14.05
C GLU A 134 -6.63 8.30 -12.83
N LYS A 135 -7.92 8.23 -12.49
CA LYS A 135 -8.45 7.40 -11.41
C LYS A 135 -9.14 6.14 -11.91
N ALA A 136 -9.16 5.89 -13.20
CA ALA A 136 -9.93 4.78 -13.76
C ALA A 136 -9.46 3.42 -13.20
N SER A 137 -10.44 2.60 -12.85
CA SER A 137 -10.22 1.26 -12.27
C SER A 137 -10.53 0.15 -13.28
N ASP A 138 -10.08 -1.06 -12.99
CA ASP A 138 -10.42 -2.24 -13.77
C ASP A 138 -11.93 -2.46 -13.86
N THR A 139 -12.65 -2.18 -12.77
CA THR A 139 -14.10 -2.32 -12.71
C THR A 139 -14.79 -1.40 -13.71
N SER A 140 -14.32 -0.16 -13.86
CA SER A 140 -14.84 0.78 -14.84
C SER A 140 -14.67 0.25 -16.26
N LEU A 141 -13.56 -0.39 -16.56
CA LEU A 141 -13.30 -0.95 -17.88
C LEU A 141 -14.25 -2.09 -18.21
N ARG A 142 -14.62 -2.91 -17.24
CA ARG A 142 -15.56 -4.02 -17.41
C ARG A 142 -16.97 -3.55 -17.72
N LEU A 143 -17.37 -2.43 -17.18
CA LEU A 143 -18.72 -1.89 -17.34
C LEU A 143 -18.94 -1.22 -18.69
N ARG A 144 -17.93 -1.08 -19.52
CA ARG A 144 -17.99 -0.44 -20.82
C ARG A 144 -18.30 -1.37 -21.97
N ARG A 145 -18.86 -2.48 -21.72
CA ARG A 145 -19.25 -3.40 -22.80
C ARG A 145 -20.34 -2.83 -23.70
#